data_428ad1c9620792291b5ca1da34ac322f
#
_entry.id   428ad1c9620792291b5ca1da34ac322f
#
_cell.length_a   1.000
_cell.length_b   1.000
_cell.length_c   1.000
_cell.angle_alpha   90.00
_cell.angle_beta   90.00
_cell.angle_gamma   90.00
#
_symmetry.space_group_name_H-M   'P 1'
#
loop_
_entity.id
_entity.type
_entity.pdbx_description
1 polymer ?
#
loop_
_entity_poly.entity_id
_entity_poly.type
_entity_poly.pdbx_seq_one_letter_code
_entity_poly.pdbx_strand_id
1 'polypeptide(L)'
;MAIRERRKRIYRKRIPYGMQNFEDIRERDCYYVDKTPFIEDIEDSNMYFFYIRPRRFGKSLTLSMLEHYYDINKKDKFESLFGGLYIGENPTPEHNTYLIIHLNFAEVDAGIDNYQSGLDVHCNIMFNSFCNQYAHLLPPDAKEGLNREIGAIGQLRYLCQVCKEANQKIYLFIDEYDNFTNTILANEEHLERYRNQTHGEGYLRRFFNTVKGAAGSALGRVFVTGVSPVTMDDLTSGFNIGTNYSLTPQFNEMTGFTEEEVREMLGYYSSVLPFNHTVDELITVMKPWYDNYCFAEECYGETTMYNSVMVLYFLDNYIRSYYKIPKNMVESNVRTDYSKLRMLIRHDKEFAHDASVIQQLVTKGYVTGKLVENFPADHINDPDNFVSLLFYFGMVTIDGEYKGETKFVIPNEVVRDQMYTYLLDTYKENNLVYDTYNKTQLESKLAYDGNYKAYFEFIADSLKRYSSQRDKQKGEAFVHGFTLAMASQCRFYRPISELDNDGGYADIFLSPLCDIYKDMVDSYIIELKYCKTSTTDEQVKELLKVASAQITRYADSDIVRDAVKTTHLHKLVVMYRGVEMVACEEIE
;
A
#
# COMPACT_ATOMS: atom_id res chain seq x y z
N MET A 1 25.71 6.98 38.37
CA MET A 1 25.69 6.65 36.92
C MET A 1 26.17 5.22 36.79
N ALA A 2 25.24 4.27 36.65
CA ALA A 2 25.60 2.86 36.43
C ALA A 2 26.16 2.75 34.99
N ILE A 3 27.43 2.36 34.89
CA ILE A 3 28.07 1.98 33.65
C ILE A 3 27.24 0.79 33.10
N ARG A 4 26.52 0.99 32.03
CA ARG A 4 25.82 -0.10 31.32
C ARG A 4 26.89 -1.12 30.94
N GLU A 5 26.86 -2.30 31.58
CA GLU A 5 27.62 -3.45 31.08
C GLU A 5 27.32 -3.60 29.58
N ARG A 6 28.35 -3.49 28.75
CA ARG A 6 28.21 -3.76 27.29
C ARG A 6 27.85 -5.24 27.17
N ARG A 7 26.56 -5.54 26.93
CA ARG A 7 26.12 -6.91 26.64
C ARG A 7 27.02 -7.47 25.53
N LYS A 8 27.50 -8.70 25.70
CA LYS A 8 28.22 -9.43 24.64
C LYS A 8 27.40 -9.32 23.36
N ARG A 9 28.03 -8.85 22.30
CA ARG A 9 27.37 -8.70 21.00
C ARG A 9 27.03 -10.09 20.51
N ILE A 10 25.75 -10.48 20.54
CA ILE A 10 25.28 -11.74 19.96
C ILE A 10 25.39 -11.60 18.46
N TYR A 11 26.11 -12.51 17.81
CA TYR A 11 26.17 -12.55 16.35
C TYR A 11 24.78 -12.90 15.83
N ARG A 12 24.26 -12.08 14.94
CA ARG A 12 22.99 -12.29 14.25
C ARG A 12 23.01 -11.58 12.90
N LYS A 13 22.27 -12.09 11.94
CA LYS A 13 22.01 -11.35 10.70
C LYS A 13 21.34 -10.01 11.03
N ARG A 14 21.68 -8.99 10.26
CA ARG A 14 21.08 -7.67 10.42
C ARG A 14 19.69 -7.65 9.81
N ILE A 15 18.80 -6.81 10.34
CA ILE A 15 17.50 -6.55 9.72
C ILE A 15 17.73 -5.57 8.57
N PRO A 16 17.29 -5.88 7.33
CA PRO A 16 17.50 -5.02 6.16
C PRO A 16 16.46 -3.89 6.06
N TYR A 17 16.01 -3.36 7.21
CA TYR A 17 15.04 -2.27 7.21
C TYR A 17 15.60 -1.02 6.56
N GLY A 18 14.90 -0.48 5.54
CA GLY A 18 15.30 0.68 4.75
C GLY A 18 16.38 0.40 3.70
N MET A 19 16.75 -0.87 3.46
CA MET A 19 17.73 -1.25 2.45
C MET A 19 17.02 -1.70 1.16
N GLN A 20 17.49 -1.21 0.01
CA GLN A 20 16.95 -1.51 -1.32
C GLN A 20 17.99 -2.11 -2.27
N ASN A 21 19.26 -2.10 -1.89
CA ASN A 21 20.36 -2.66 -2.69
C ASN A 21 20.66 -4.09 -2.24
N PHE A 22 20.55 -5.04 -3.18
CA PHE A 22 20.76 -6.47 -2.91
C PHE A 22 22.20 -6.79 -2.51
N GLU A 23 23.20 -6.20 -3.19
CA GLU A 23 24.61 -6.39 -2.86
C GLU A 23 24.91 -5.94 -1.43
N ASP A 24 24.40 -4.78 -1.01
CA ASP A 24 24.55 -4.30 0.37
C ASP A 24 23.92 -5.26 1.41
N ILE A 25 22.77 -5.85 1.10
CA ILE A 25 22.10 -6.83 1.98
C ILE A 25 22.98 -8.07 2.17
N ARG A 26 23.54 -8.58 1.08
CA ARG A 26 24.38 -9.77 1.11
C ARG A 26 25.73 -9.51 1.76
N GLU A 27 26.43 -8.42 1.39
CA GLU A 27 27.75 -8.08 1.93
C GLU A 27 27.72 -7.71 3.42
N ARG A 28 26.61 -7.14 3.91
CA ARG A 28 26.45 -6.76 5.32
C ARG A 28 25.87 -7.88 6.18
N ASP A 29 25.72 -9.08 5.64
CA ASP A 29 25.11 -10.24 6.31
C ASP A 29 23.74 -9.90 6.93
N CYS A 30 22.83 -9.38 6.09
CA CYS A 30 21.46 -9.14 6.48
C CYS A 30 20.61 -10.42 6.28
N TYR A 31 19.50 -10.50 7.01
CA TYR A 31 18.50 -11.53 6.74
C TYR A 31 17.82 -11.22 5.40
N TYR A 32 17.82 -12.16 4.48
CA TYR A 32 17.18 -12.04 3.18
C TYR A 32 16.13 -13.13 3.04
N VAL A 33 14.89 -12.75 2.72
CA VAL A 33 13.83 -13.68 2.31
C VAL A 33 14.06 -14.00 0.86
N ASP A 34 14.28 -15.28 0.55
CA ASP A 34 14.71 -15.70 -0.78
C ASP A 34 13.56 -15.61 -1.79
N LYS A 35 13.61 -14.61 -2.65
CA LYS A 35 12.70 -14.42 -3.80
C LYS A 35 13.37 -14.78 -5.14
N THR A 36 14.56 -15.37 -5.10
CA THR A 36 15.30 -15.73 -6.33
C THR A 36 14.66 -16.86 -7.15
N PRO A 37 13.78 -17.74 -6.65
CA PRO A 37 13.05 -18.68 -7.49
C PRO A 37 12.26 -17.99 -8.62
N PHE A 38 11.73 -16.79 -8.39
CA PHE A 38 10.99 -16.03 -9.41
C PHE A 38 11.83 -15.61 -10.62
N ILE A 39 13.15 -15.75 -10.58
CA ILE A 39 14.02 -15.52 -11.74
C ILE A 39 13.67 -16.50 -12.88
N GLU A 40 13.45 -17.78 -12.57
CA GLU A 40 13.05 -18.77 -13.56
C GLU A 40 11.69 -18.43 -14.18
N ASP A 41 10.72 -18.04 -13.36
CA ASP A 41 9.39 -17.61 -13.80
C ASP A 41 9.45 -16.37 -14.71
N ILE A 42 10.32 -15.40 -14.40
CA ILE A 42 10.55 -14.20 -15.23
C ILE A 42 11.20 -14.60 -16.56
N GLU A 43 12.13 -15.56 -16.57
CA GLU A 43 12.78 -16.02 -17.79
C GLU A 43 11.81 -16.77 -18.70
N ASP A 44 10.91 -17.56 -18.15
CA ASP A 44 9.86 -18.29 -18.86
C ASP A 44 8.73 -17.37 -19.35
N SER A 45 8.68 -16.14 -18.87
CA SER A 45 7.68 -15.13 -19.25
C SER A 45 8.09 -14.33 -20.49
N ASN A 46 7.22 -13.39 -20.92
CA ASN A 46 7.53 -12.47 -21.99
C ASN A 46 8.80 -11.65 -21.67
N MET A 47 9.67 -11.47 -22.66
CA MET A 47 10.90 -10.66 -22.54
C MET A 47 10.65 -9.21 -22.13
N TYR A 48 9.41 -8.72 -22.27
CA TYR A 48 8.99 -7.36 -21.93
C TYR A 48 7.97 -7.44 -20.81
N PHE A 49 8.48 -7.38 -19.59
CA PHE A 49 7.80 -7.70 -18.35
C PHE A 49 7.34 -6.42 -17.63
N PHE A 50 6.04 -6.25 -17.40
CA PHE A 50 5.49 -5.22 -16.54
C PHE A 50 5.03 -5.83 -15.23
N TYR A 51 5.38 -5.15 -14.12
CA TYR A 51 5.01 -5.59 -12.79
C TYR A 51 4.73 -4.41 -11.86
N ILE A 52 3.48 -4.24 -11.51
CA ILE A 52 2.99 -3.17 -10.66
C ILE A 52 2.63 -3.74 -9.29
N ARG A 53 3.06 -3.07 -8.22
CA ARG A 53 2.71 -3.39 -6.84
C ARG A 53 2.60 -2.11 -6.02
N PRO A 54 1.84 -2.12 -4.93
CA PRO A 54 1.83 -1.02 -4.00
C PRO A 54 3.23 -0.66 -3.53
N ARG A 55 3.40 0.53 -2.99
CA ARG A 55 4.66 0.94 -2.40
C ARG A 55 5.05 0.06 -1.22
N ARG A 56 6.37 -0.09 -1.00
CA ARG A 56 6.95 -0.80 0.17
C ARG A 56 6.78 -2.32 0.18
N PHE A 57 6.47 -2.91 -0.97
CA PHE A 57 6.45 -4.35 -1.17
C PHE A 57 7.80 -4.94 -1.62
N GLY A 58 8.84 -4.13 -1.80
CA GLY A 58 10.18 -4.62 -2.16
C GLY A 58 10.50 -4.59 -3.65
N LYS A 59 9.72 -3.90 -4.50
CA LYS A 59 9.97 -3.78 -5.95
C LYS A 59 11.41 -3.41 -6.30
N SER A 60 11.92 -2.31 -5.74
CA SER A 60 13.28 -1.83 -6.04
C SER A 60 14.35 -2.82 -5.56
N LEU A 61 14.09 -3.56 -4.47
CA LEU A 61 14.99 -4.65 -4.04
C LEU A 61 14.98 -5.80 -5.04
N THR A 62 13.81 -6.17 -5.55
CA THR A 62 13.67 -7.20 -6.61
C THR A 62 14.43 -6.76 -7.87
N LEU A 63 14.27 -5.51 -8.31
CA LEU A 63 15.07 -4.98 -9.43
C LEU A 63 16.56 -5.07 -9.16
N SER A 64 17.01 -4.63 -7.97
CA SER A 64 18.43 -4.72 -7.60
C SER A 64 18.94 -6.16 -7.60
N MET A 65 18.14 -7.11 -7.14
CA MET A 65 18.48 -8.54 -7.20
C MET A 65 18.64 -9.03 -8.64
N LEU A 66 17.68 -8.70 -9.52
CA LEU A 66 17.72 -9.06 -10.94
C LEU A 66 18.93 -8.43 -11.65
N GLU A 67 19.21 -7.15 -11.41
CA GLU A 67 20.38 -6.46 -11.97
C GLU A 67 21.68 -7.20 -11.63
N HIS A 68 21.89 -7.54 -10.36
CA HIS A 68 23.09 -8.23 -9.93
C HIS A 68 23.19 -9.65 -10.48
N TYR A 69 22.04 -10.30 -10.69
CA TYR A 69 21.98 -11.65 -11.29
C TYR A 69 22.39 -11.64 -12.77
N TYR A 70 21.90 -10.66 -13.52
CA TYR A 70 22.10 -10.62 -14.97
C TYR A 70 23.35 -9.86 -15.41
N ASP A 71 23.89 -8.96 -14.58
CA ASP A 71 25.04 -8.11 -14.93
C ASP A 71 26.30 -8.96 -15.19
N ILE A 72 26.82 -8.87 -16.42
CA ILE A 72 28.06 -9.54 -16.85
C ILE A 72 29.26 -9.18 -15.98
N ASN A 73 29.29 -7.97 -15.41
CA ASN A 73 30.36 -7.48 -14.53
C ASN A 73 30.26 -8.06 -13.09
N LYS A 74 29.21 -8.77 -12.76
CA LYS A 74 29.02 -9.37 -11.43
C LYS A 74 29.40 -10.86 -11.37
N LYS A 75 29.93 -11.40 -12.45
CA LYS A 75 30.32 -12.81 -12.57
C LYS A 75 31.25 -13.26 -11.43
N ASP A 76 32.24 -12.46 -11.08
CA ASP A 76 33.20 -12.80 -10.01
C ASP A 76 32.60 -12.69 -8.60
N LYS A 77 31.46 -11.99 -8.47
CA LYS A 77 30.71 -11.85 -7.21
C LYS A 77 29.53 -12.82 -7.09
N PHE A 78 29.26 -13.64 -8.11
CA PHE A 78 28.07 -14.49 -8.17
C PHE A 78 27.91 -15.35 -6.92
N GLU A 79 28.93 -16.11 -6.54
CA GLU A 79 28.92 -16.96 -5.36
C GLU A 79 28.70 -16.17 -4.06
N SER A 80 29.33 -14.99 -3.92
CA SER A 80 29.16 -14.17 -2.72
C SER A 80 27.77 -13.54 -2.59
N LEU A 81 27.10 -13.27 -3.72
CA LEU A 81 25.77 -12.65 -3.77
C LEU A 81 24.66 -13.69 -3.72
N PHE A 82 24.78 -14.78 -4.45
CA PHE A 82 23.71 -15.76 -4.63
C PHE A 82 23.97 -17.09 -3.92
N GLY A 83 25.18 -17.38 -3.47
CA GLY A 83 25.49 -18.62 -2.72
C GLY A 83 24.55 -18.82 -1.53
N GLY A 84 23.99 -20.04 -1.42
CA GLY A 84 23.01 -20.40 -0.40
C GLY A 84 21.60 -19.84 -0.63
N LEU A 85 21.32 -19.27 -1.81
CA LEU A 85 19.98 -18.96 -2.30
C LEU A 85 19.60 -19.95 -3.40
N TYR A 86 18.31 -20.11 -3.65
CA TYR A 86 17.81 -21.06 -4.65
C TYR A 86 18.49 -20.92 -6.01
N ILE A 87 18.56 -19.70 -6.55
CA ILE A 87 19.12 -19.45 -7.88
C ILE A 87 20.66 -19.58 -7.89
N GLY A 88 21.31 -19.47 -6.75
CA GLY A 88 22.75 -19.70 -6.63
C GLY A 88 23.11 -21.17 -6.77
N GLU A 89 22.22 -22.05 -6.31
CA GLU A 89 22.33 -23.51 -6.46
C GLU A 89 21.79 -24.01 -7.82
N ASN A 90 20.88 -23.25 -8.44
CA ASN A 90 20.22 -23.57 -9.71
C ASN A 90 20.35 -22.42 -10.72
N PRO A 91 21.57 -22.01 -11.14
CA PRO A 91 21.73 -20.86 -12.02
C PRO A 91 21.20 -21.14 -13.43
N THR A 92 20.50 -20.18 -14.00
CA THR A 92 20.01 -20.27 -15.38
C THR A 92 21.12 -19.95 -16.39
N PRO A 93 20.96 -20.31 -17.68
CA PRO A 93 21.92 -19.92 -18.72
C PRO A 93 22.05 -18.42 -18.94
N GLU A 94 21.08 -17.62 -18.49
CA GLU A 94 21.07 -16.16 -18.70
C GLU A 94 21.86 -15.39 -17.61
N HIS A 95 22.29 -16.04 -16.51
CA HIS A 95 23.02 -15.35 -15.45
C HIS A 95 24.33 -14.73 -15.96
N ASN A 96 24.60 -13.50 -15.54
CA ASN A 96 25.80 -12.73 -15.90
C ASN A 96 26.06 -12.61 -17.42
N THR A 97 24.99 -12.43 -18.21
CA THR A 97 25.09 -12.36 -19.68
C THR A 97 24.64 -11.04 -20.29
N TYR A 98 24.14 -10.12 -19.49
CA TYR A 98 23.60 -8.84 -19.98
C TYR A 98 24.42 -7.62 -19.55
N LEU A 99 24.34 -6.57 -20.35
CA LEU A 99 24.70 -5.22 -19.97
C LEU A 99 23.46 -4.54 -19.37
N ILE A 100 23.57 -3.97 -18.18
CA ILE A 100 22.42 -3.44 -17.44
C ILE A 100 22.27 -1.94 -17.66
N ILE A 101 21.08 -1.53 -18.07
CA ILE A 101 20.63 -0.12 -18.01
C ILE A 101 19.52 -0.04 -16.98
N HIS A 102 19.70 0.79 -15.94
CA HIS A 102 18.65 1.09 -14.97
C HIS A 102 18.25 2.56 -15.09
N LEU A 103 16.96 2.80 -15.32
CA LEU A 103 16.35 4.13 -15.34
C LEU A 103 15.32 4.22 -14.21
N ASN A 104 15.54 5.12 -13.26
CA ASN A 104 14.57 5.41 -12.21
C ASN A 104 13.87 6.74 -12.51
N PHE A 105 12.61 6.68 -12.92
CA PHE A 105 11.87 7.89 -13.30
C PHE A 105 11.48 8.79 -12.11
N ALA A 106 11.63 8.30 -10.87
CA ALA A 106 11.51 9.16 -9.69
C ALA A 106 12.67 10.18 -9.58
N GLU A 107 13.80 9.93 -10.23
CA GLU A 107 14.98 10.82 -10.25
C GLU A 107 14.93 11.87 -11.36
N VAL A 108 13.89 11.85 -12.20
CA VAL A 108 13.69 12.86 -13.24
C VAL A 108 13.29 14.18 -12.58
N ASP A 109 14.26 15.07 -12.41
CA ASP A 109 14.05 16.40 -11.81
C ASP A 109 13.51 17.38 -12.85
N ALA A 110 12.18 17.33 -13.05
CA ALA A 110 11.53 18.31 -13.91
C ALA A 110 10.04 18.46 -13.55
N GLY A 111 9.57 19.70 -13.50
CA GLY A 111 8.14 19.97 -13.55
C GLY A 111 7.52 19.47 -14.86
N ILE A 112 6.20 19.34 -14.89
CA ILE A 112 5.45 18.81 -16.03
C ILE A 112 5.78 19.53 -17.38
N ASP A 113 6.07 20.82 -17.32
CA ASP A 113 6.42 21.63 -18.50
C ASP A 113 7.79 21.32 -19.10
N ASN A 114 8.71 20.77 -18.30
CA ASN A 114 10.09 20.47 -18.65
C ASN A 114 10.43 18.98 -18.61
N TYR A 115 9.41 18.10 -18.54
CA TYR A 115 9.61 16.67 -18.34
C TYR A 115 10.53 16.04 -19.41
N GLN A 116 10.38 16.42 -20.68
CA GLN A 116 11.27 15.97 -21.76
C GLN A 116 12.74 16.30 -21.43
N SER A 117 13.02 17.56 -21.07
CA SER A 117 14.38 17.98 -20.74
C SER A 117 14.94 17.25 -19.53
N GLY A 118 14.12 17.05 -18.48
CA GLY A 118 14.51 16.29 -17.30
C GLY A 118 14.83 14.84 -17.61
N LEU A 119 13.99 14.18 -18.42
CA LEU A 119 14.22 12.81 -18.87
C LEU A 119 15.48 12.70 -19.73
N ASP A 120 15.72 13.66 -20.62
CA ASP A 120 16.93 13.71 -21.43
C ASP A 120 18.21 13.83 -20.57
N VAL A 121 18.19 14.68 -19.56
CA VAL A 121 19.30 14.84 -18.60
C VAL A 121 19.52 13.55 -17.80
N HIS A 122 18.46 12.97 -17.23
CA HIS A 122 18.54 11.74 -16.48
C HIS A 122 19.10 10.59 -17.33
N CYS A 123 18.53 10.35 -18.50
CA CYS A 123 19.01 9.32 -19.42
C CYS A 123 20.46 9.56 -19.85
N ASN A 124 20.85 10.80 -20.13
CA ASN A 124 22.23 11.12 -20.49
C ASN A 124 23.22 10.71 -19.40
N ILE A 125 22.90 10.97 -18.12
CA ILE A 125 23.72 10.57 -16.99
C ILE A 125 23.84 9.04 -16.92
N MET A 126 22.69 8.33 -16.99
CA MET A 126 22.66 6.87 -16.89
C MET A 126 23.38 6.21 -18.07
N PHE A 127 23.20 6.69 -19.29
CA PHE A 127 23.84 6.14 -20.50
C PHE A 127 25.35 6.41 -20.53
N ASN A 128 25.81 7.55 -20.04
CA ASN A 128 27.24 7.80 -19.86
C ASN A 128 27.85 6.89 -18.78
N SER A 129 27.13 6.64 -17.68
CA SER A 129 27.55 5.67 -16.65
C SER A 129 27.65 4.26 -17.24
N PHE A 130 26.66 3.84 -18.04
CA PHE A 130 26.67 2.57 -18.76
C PHE A 130 27.92 2.44 -19.66
N CYS A 131 28.23 3.43 -20.49
CA CYS A 131 29.42 3.41 -21.33
C CYS A 131 30.72 3.28 -20.52
N ASN A 132 30.82 3.94 -19.35
CA ASN A 132 31.98 3.81 -18.47
C ASN A 132 32.07 2.41 -17.85
N GLN A 133 30.95 1.87 -17.36
CA GLN A 133 30.87 0.56 -16.70
C GLN A 133 31.25 -0.59 -17.63
N TYR A 134 30.86 -0.49 -18.90
CA TYR A 134 31.10 -1.53 -19.90
C TYR A 134 32.13 -1.16 -20.97
N ALA A 135 33.01 -0.17 -20.69
CA ALA A 135 34.00 0.29 -21.63
C ALA A 135 34.92 -0.82 -22.21
N HIS A 136 35.12 -1.89 -21.45
CA HIS A 136 35.92 -3.06 -21.85
C HIS A 136 35.19 -4.00 -22.83
N LEU A 137 33.88 -3.85 -23.00
CA LEU A 137 33.03 -4.66 -23.89
C LEU A 137 32.50 -3.87 -25.09
N LEU A 138 32.61 -2.54 -25.04
CA LEU A 138 32.10 -1.63 -26.05
C LEU A 138 33.27 -1.04 -26.90
N PRO A 139 32.98 -0.55 -28.13
CA PRO A 139 33.97 0.17 -28.92
C PRO A 139 34.57 1.37 -28.16
N PRO A 140 35.86 1.69 -28.34
CA PRO A 140 36.52 2.76 -27.59
C PRO A 140 35.90 4.17 -27.75
N ASP A 141 35.22 4.41 -28.87
CA ASP A 141 34.54 5.66 -29.20
C ASP A 141 33.04 5.68 -28.84
N ALA A 142 32.52 4.60 -28.22
CA ALA A 142 31.11 4.48 -27.89
C ALA A 142 30.58 5.66 -27.05
N LYS A 143 31.34 6.11 -26.07
CA LYS A 143 30.97 7.27 -25.24
C LYS A 143 30.99 8.60 -26.00
N GLU A 144 31.94 8.78 -26.89
CA GLU A 144 32.01 9.98 -27.71
C GLU A 144 30.86 10.02 -28.70
N GLY A 145 30.54 8.89 -29.32
CA GLY A 145 29.39 8.75 -30.20
C GLY A 145 28.08 9.02 -29.50
N LEU A 146 27.89 8.46 -28.29
CA LEU A 146 26.72 8.73 -27.44
C LEU A 146 26.50 10.24 -27.21
N ASN A 147 27.56 10.97 -26.90
CA ASN A 147 27.49 12.42 -26.60
C ASN A 147 27.25 13.30 -27.83
N ARG A 148 27.28 12.74 -29.05
CA ARG A 148 26.90 13.44 -30.28
C ARG A 148 25.38 13.33 -30.54
N GLU A 149 24.72 12.35 -29.91
CA GLU A 149 23.29 12.14 -30.06
C GLU A 149 22.47 13.08 -29.17
N ILE A 150 21.33 13.55 -29.69
CA ILE A 150 20.48 14.52 -29.03
C ILE A 150 19.30 13.81 -28.34
N GLY A 151 19.18 14.03 -27.03
CA GLY A 151 18.08 13.56 -26.20
C GLY A 151 18.08 12.05 -25.95
N ALA A 152 17.28 11.62 -24.99
CA ALA A 152 17.23 10.22 -24.54
C ALA A 152 16.90 9.23 -25.67
N ILE A 153 16.07 9.61 -26.61
CA ILE A 153 15.66 8.77 -27.73
C ILE A 153 16.83 8.49 -28.69
N GLY A 154 17.58 9.53 -29.09
CA GLY A 154 18.75 9.41 -29.94
C GLY A 154 19.82 8.54 -29.29
N GLN A 155 20.12 8.86 -28.03
CA GLN A 155 21.10 8.16 -27.22
C GLN A 155 20.79 6.68 -27.03
N LEU A 156 19.52 6.33 -26.72
CA LEU A 156 19.10 4.93 -26.57
C LEU A 156 19.26 4.16 -27.89
N ARG A 157 18.87 4.74 -29.02
CA ARG A 157 19.05 4.13 -30.35
C ARG A 157 20.50 3.86 -30.64
N TYR A 158 21.36 4.83 -30.35
CA TYR A 158 22.81 4.69 -30.54
C TYR A 158 23.39 3.56 -29.69
N LEU A 159 23.05 3.51 -28.39
CA LEU A 159 23.52 2.44 -27.52
C LEU A 159 23.06 1.05 -28.00
N CYS A 160 21.81 0.93 -28.42
CA CYS A 160 21.32 -0.33 -28.97
C CYS A 160 22.09 -0.75 -30.23
N GLN A 161 22.45 0.20 -31.11
CA GLN A 161 23.27 -0.09 -32.28
C GLN A 161 24.67 -0.54 -31.89
N VAL A 162 25.34 0.19 -31.01
CA VAL A 162 26.71 -0.12 -30.54
C VAL A 162 26.74 -1.49 -29.85
N CYS A 163 25.80 -1.79 -28.98
CA CYS A 163 25.73 -3.09 -28.31
C CYS A 163 25.47 -4.25 -29.31
N LYS A 164 24.62 -4.02 -30.32
CA LYS A 164 24.37 -4.99 -31.39
C LYS A 164 25.64 -5.28 -32.18
N GLU A 165 26.41 -4.25 -32.57
CA GLU A 165 27.67 -4.39 -33.28
C GLU A 165 28.74 -5.11 -32.44
N ALA A 166 28.73 -4.86 -31.12
CA ALA A 166 29.61 -5.55 -30.15
C ALA A 166 29.10 -6.97 -29.79
N ASN A 167 28.00 -7.45 -30.37
CA ASN A 167 27.35 -8.72 -30.04
C ASN A 167 27.00 -8.82 -28.54
N GLN A 168 26.59 -7.71 -27.94
CA GLN A 168 26.15 -7.62 -26.54
C GLN A 168 24.63 -7.40 -26.47
N LYS A 169 24.03 -7.91 -25.40
CA LYS A 169 22.60 -7.72 -25.12
C LYS A 169 22.42 -6.81 -23.90
N ILE A 170 21.41 -5.95 -23.96
CA ILE A 170 21.01 -5.05 -22.89
C ILE A 170 19.79 -5.65 -22.17
N TYR A 171 19.80 -5.63 -20.85
CA TYR A 171 18.61 -5.73 -20.03
C TYR A 171 18.27 -4.34 -19.50
N LEU A 172 17.13 -3.79 -19.91
CA LEU A 172 16.67 -2.48 -19.52
C LEU A 172 15.68 -2.60 -18.34
N PHE A 173 16.02 -1.99 -17.22
CA PHE A 173 15.15 -1.84 -16.05
C PHE A 173 14.62 -0.42 -16.00
N ILE A 174 13.31 -0.26 -15.81
CA ILE A 174 12.65 1.03 -15.61
C ILE A 174 11.87 0.96 -14.31
N ASP A 175 12.35 1.68 -13.28
CA ASP A 175 11.66 1.80 -11.99
C ASP A 175 10.83 3.09 -11.93
N GLU A 176 9.73 3.09 -11.18
CA GLU A 176 8.81 4.21 -10.95
C GLU A 176 8.35 4.87 -12.28
N TYR A 177 8.06 4.03 -13.32
CA TYR A 177 7.71 4.50 -14.66
C TYR A 177 6.51 5.46 -14.66
N ASP A 178 5.66 5.37 -13.65
CA ASP A 178 4.45 6.14 -13.43
C ASP A 178 4.67 7.40 -12.58
N ASN A 179 5.91 7.74 -12.23
CA ASN A 179 6.18 8.92 -11.39
C ASN A 179 5.65 10.21 -12.01
N PHE A 180 5.69 10.31 -13.33
CA PHE A 180 5.12 11.40 -14.09
C PHE A 180 3.59 11.52 -13.89
N THR A 181 2.85 10.42 -13.95
CA THR A 181 1.39 10.36 -13.73
C THR A 181 1.01 10.84 -12.33
N ASN A 182 1.85 10.58 -11.35
CA ASN A 182 1.60 11.01 -9.98
C ASN A 182 1.54 12.54 -9.82
N THR A 183 2.27 13.27 -10.66
CA THR A 183 2.26 14.73 -10.68
C THR A 183 0.97 15.28 -11.28
N ILE A 184 0.34 14.52 -12.17
CA ILE A 184 -0.87 14.91 -12.90
C ILE A 184 -2.11 14.63 -12.08
N LEU A 185 -2.14 13.46 -11.45
CA LEU A 185 -3.21 13.12 -10.54
C LEU A 185 -3.34 14.17 -9.41
N ALA A 186 -2.33 15.01 -9.19
CA ALA A 186 -2.34 16.07 -8.19
C ALA A 186 -3.11 17.33 -8.61
N ASN A 187 -3.38 17.57 -9.90
CA ASN A 187 -4.05 18.79 -10.36
C ASN A 187 -4.67 18.60 -11.74
N GLU A 188 -5.98 18.84 -11.87
CA GLU A 188 -6.72 18.74 -13.16
C GLU A 188 -6.15 19.64 -14.27
N GLU A 189 -5.60 20.81 -13.94
CA GLU A 189 -4.95 21.69 -14.91
C GLU A 189 -3.74 21.00 -15.60
N HIS A 190 -3.21 19.93 -15.00
CA HIS A 190 -2.10 19.18 -15.55
C HIS A 190 -2.53 18.07 -16.54
N LEU A 191 -3.81 17.72 -16.61
CA LEU A 191 -4.29 16.62 -17.45
C LEU A 191 -4.06 16.89 -18.95
N GLU A 192 -4.30 18.12 -19.42
CA GLU A 192 -4.00 18.51 -20.81
C GLU A 192 -2.50 18.43 -21.14
N ARG A 193 -1.66 18.83 -20.21
CA ARG A 193 -0.18 18.74 -20.34
C ARG A 193 0.30 17.30 -20.37
N TYR A 194 -0.34 16.44 -19.60
CA TYR A 194 -0.08 15.00 -19.64
C TYR A 194 -0.38 14.39 -20.99
N ARG A 195 -1.55 14.66 -21.53
CA ARG A 195 -1.93 14.20 -22.89
C ARG A 195 -0.87 14.58 -23.92
N ASN A 196 -0.32 15.78 -23.82
CA ASN A 196 0.73 16.25 -24.73
C ASN A 196 2.04 15.45 -24.63
N GLN A 197 2.31 14.79 -23.50
CA GLN A 197 3.51 13.96 -23.29
C GLN A 197 3.29 12.47 -23.57
N THR A 198 2.08 11.96 -23.38
CA THR A 198 1.75 10.53 -23.46
C THR A 198 0.95 10.14 -24.69
N HIS A 199 0.16 11.07 -25.28
CA HIS A 199 -0.69 10.80 -26.44
C HIS A 199 -0.06 11.28 -27.76
N GLY A 200 -0.51 10.72 -28.86
CA GLY A 200 -0.09 11.12 -30.20
C GLY A 200 1.42 11.03 -30.42
N GLU A 201 2.07 12.18 -30.61
CA GLU A 201 3.53 12.31 -30.76
C GLU A 201 4.24 12.68 -29.46
N GLY A 202 3.63 12.43 -28.30
CA GLY A 202 4.20 12.73 -26.99
C GLY A 202 5.58 12.10 -26.76
N TYR A 203 6.45 12.82 -26.03
CA TYR A 203 7.85 12.44 -25.91
C TYR A 203 8.03 11.09 -25.22
N LEU A 204 7.31 10.83 -24.14
CA LEU A 204 7.39 9.58 -23.38
C LEU A 204 6.93 8.38 -24.23
N ARG A 205 5.86 8.56 -25.00
CA ARG A 205 5.39 7.53 -25.96
C ARG A 205 6.44 7.24 -27.03
N ARG A 206 7.11 8.25 -27.58
CA ARG A 206 8.19 8.06 -28.56
C ARG A 206 9.40 7.34 -27.94
N PHE A 207 9.70 7.60 -26.67
CA PHE A 207 10.73 6.88 -25.94
C PHE A 207 10.41 5.38 -25.85
N PHE A 208 9.21 5.01 -25.42
CA PHE A 208 8.78 3.60 -25.37
C PHE A 208 8.66 2.97 -26.76
N ASN A 209 8.28 3.71 -27.79
CA ASN A 209 8.35 3.26 -29.18
C ASN A 209 9.79 2.92 -29.61
N THR A 210 10.77 3.66 -29.11
CA THR A 210 12.19 3.37 -29.37
C THR A 210 12.63 2.12 -28.66
N VAL A 211 12.22 1.93 -27.40
CA VAL A 211 12.41 0.67 -26.66
C VAL A 211 11.84 -0.51 -27.46
N LYS A 212 10.60 -0.38 -27.96
CA LYS A 212 9.96 -1.40 -28.81
C LYS A 212 10.74 -1.65 -30.11
N GLY A 213 11.21 -0.61 -30.78
CA GLY A 213 11.97 -0.74 -32.03
C GLY A 213 13.33 -1.43 -31.85
N ALA A 214 13.91 -1.37 -30.65
CA ALA A 214 15.15 -2.06 -30.27
C ALA A 214 14.90 -3.52 -29.81
N ALA A 215 13.64 -3.87 -29.57
CA ALA A 215 13.21 -5.20 -29.17
C ALA A 215 13.63 -6.29 -30.19
N GLY A 216 14.16 -7.39 -29.67
CA GLY A 216 14.61 -8.50 -30.53
C GLY A 216 15.92 -8.23 -31.27
N SER A 217 16.61 -7.12 -30.98
CA SER A 217 17.94 -6.83 -31.53
C SER A 217 18.96 -6.70 -30.40
N ALA A 218 19.19 -5.49 -29.88
CA ALA A 218 20.12 -5.26 -28.78
C ALA A 218 19.43 -5.38 -27.41
N LEU A 219 18.15 -4.99 -27.30
CA LEU A 219 17.38 -5.21 -26.07
C LEU A 219 16.97 -6.68 -26.01
N GLY A 220 17.60 -7.45 -25.13
CA GLY A 220 17.24 -8.83 -24.87
C GLY A 220 16.04 -8.94 -23.96
N ARG A 221 15.96 -8.11 -22.91
CA ARG A 221 14.85 -8.07 -21.96
C ARG A 221 14.56 -6.64 -21.49
N VAL A 222 13.32 -6.38 -21.09
CA VAL A 222 12.89 -5.13 -20.45
C VAL A 222 12.03 -5.47 -19.24
N PHE A 223 12.33 -4.88 -18.10
CA PHE A 223 11.51 -4.98 -16.89
C PHE A 223 11.04 -3.58 -16.48
N VAL A 224 9.75 -3.38 -16.41
CA VAL A 224 9.14 -2.11 -16.03
C VAL A 224 8.34 -2.27 -14.74
N THR A 225 8.58 -1.42 -13.76
CA THR A 225 7.81 -1.43 -12.52
C THR A 225 7.38 -0.03 -12.07
N GLY A 226 6.30 0.00 -11.31
CA GLY A 226 5.69 1.20 -10.76
C GLY A 226 4.55 0.87 -9.81
N VAL A 227 3.64 1.81 -9.63
CA VAL A 227 2.49 1.68 -8.74
C VAL A 227 1.17 1.82 -9.50
N SER A 228 1.07 2.73 -10.48
CA SER A 228 -0.18 3.06 -11.16
C SER A 228 -0.30 2.40 -12.53
N PRO A 229 -1.46 1.81 -12.90
CA PRO A 229 -1.70 1.26 -14.22
C PRO A 229 -2.04 2.34 -15.27
N VAL A 230 -2.34 3.57 -14.84
CA VAL A 230 -2.87 4.65 -15.69
C VAL A 230 -1.93 4.98 -16.85
N THR A 231 -0.64 5.19 -16.54
CA THR A 231 0.36 5.52 -17.57
C THR A 231 0.59 4.35 -18.53
N MET A 232 0.32 3.13 -18.10
CA MET A 232 0.54 1.95 -18.94
C MET A 232 -0.32 1.97 -20.19
N ASP A 233 -1.62 2.27 -20.10
CA ASP A 233 -2.51 2.32 -21.26
C ASP A 233 -2.07 3.39 -22.26
N ASP A 234 -1.74 4.57 -21.78
CA ASP A 234 -1.28 5.69 -22.60
C ASP A 234 0.06 5.39 -23.31
N LEU A 235 0.92 4.60 -22.67
CA LEU A 235 2.21 4.16 -23.24
C LEU A 235 2.09 2.90 -24.09
N THR A 236 1.23 1.94 -23.72
CA THR A 236 1.15 0.63 -24.39
C THR A 236 0.54 0.70 -25.77
N SER A 237 -0.24 1.73 -26.11
CA SER A 237 -0.61 1.97 -27.51
C SER A 237 0.64 2.16 -28.39
N GLY A 238 1.79 2.53 -27.80
CA GLY A 238 3.11 2.56 -28.42
C GLY A 238 3.96 1.31 -28.16
N PHE A 239 3.76 0.61 -27.04
CA PHE A 239 4.58 -0.52 -26.57
C PHE A 239 3.74 -1.79 -26.36
N ASN A 240 2.94 -2.18 -27.33
CA ASN A 240 2.02 -3.33 -27.29
C ASN A 240 2.69 -4.72 -27.34
N ILE A 241 3.97 -4.82 -27.03
CA ILE A 241 4.74 -6.08 -26.92
C ILE A 241 4.99 -6.48 -25.48
N GLY A 242 4.73 -5.58 -24.52
CA GLY A 242 4.87 -5.87 -23.10
C GLY A 242 3.64 -6.59 -22.54
N THR A 243 3.86 -7.46 -21.57
CA THR A 243 2.81 -8.17 -20.85
C THR A 243 2.79 -7.72 -19.39
N ASN A 244 1.61 -7.38 -18.87
CA ASN A 244 1.42 -7.05 -17.47
C ASN A 244 1.19 -8.33 -16.65
N TYR A 245 2.12 -8.64 -15.76
CA TYR A 245 2.06 -9.80 -14.88
C TYR A 245 1.58 -9.47 -13.46
N SER A 246 1.11 -8.26 -13.24
CA SER A 246 0.71 -7.78 -11.92
C SER A 246 -0.43 -8.58 -11.29
N LEU A 247 -1.35 -9.10 -12.11
CA LEU A 247 -2.52 -9.86 -11.66
C LEU A 247 -2.39 -11.36 -11.91
N THR A 248 -1.20 -11.83 -12.32
CA THR A 248 -0.96 -13.24 -12.62
C THR A 248 -0.68 -14.00 -11.32
N PRO A 249 -1.36 -15.12 -11.04
CA PRO A 249 -1.19 -15.90 -9.81
C PRO A 249 0.27 -16.30 -9.54
N GLN A 250 1.01 -16.69 -10.59
CA GLN A 250 2.42 -17.05 -10.51
C GLN A 250 3.31 -15.99 -9.85
N PHE A 251 2.96 -14.70 -9.98
CA PHE A 251 3.73 -13.58 -9.42
C PHE A 251 3.09 -12.93 -8.18
N ASN A 252 2.04 -13.55 -7.61
CA ASN A 252 1.39 -13.03 -6.40
C ASN A 252 2.39 -12.83 -5.25
N GLU A 253 3.31 -13.76 -5.09
CA GLU A 253 4.27 -13.83 -3.98
C GLU A 253 5.67 -13.29 -4.31
N MET A 254 5.91 -12.76 -5.51
CA MET A 254 7.23 -12.27 -5.94
C MET A 254 7.72 -11.10 -5.09
N THR A 255 6.81 -10.29 -4.56
CA THR A 255 7.13 -9.19 -3.64
C THR A 255 6.22 -9.22 -2.41
N GLY A 256 6.66 -8.62 -1.31
CA GLY A 256 6.02 -8.79 -0.01
C GLY A 256 6.51 -10.07 0.67
N PHE A 257 5.89 -10.43 1.79
CA PHE A 257 6.19 -11.68 2.51
C PHE A 257 4.91 -12.49 2.72
N THR A 258 5.01 -13.81 2.58
CA THR A 258 3.98 -14.74 3.02
C THR A 258 4.02 -14.88 4.54
N GLU A 259 2.97 -15.42 5.15
CA GLU A 259 2.98 -15.71 6.59
C GLU A 259 4.09 -16.70 6.96
N GLU A 260 4.36 -17.70 6.11
CA GLU A 260 5.42 -18.68 6.34
C GLU A 260 6.79 -18.02 6.36
N GLU A 261 7.10 -17.16 5.42
CA GLU A 261 8.35 -16.40 5.38
C GLU A 261 8.52 -15.48 6.60
N VAL A 262 7.43 -14.84 7.07
CA VAL A 262 7.46 -14.04 8.30
C VAL A 262 7.71 -14.93 9.52
N ARG A 263 7.08 -16.11 9.60
CA ARG A 263 7.30 -17.08 10.67
C ARG A 263 8.74 -17.59 10.70
N GLU A 264 9.32 -17.91 9.56
CA GLU A 264 10.72 -18.33 9.45
C GLU A 264 11.67 -17.23 9.92
N MET A 265 11.44 -15.99 9.50
CA MET A 265 12.22 -14.82 9.93
C MET A 265 12.14 -14.62 11.45
N LEU A 266 10.94 -14.63 12.02
CA LEU A 266 10.73 -14.52 13.47
C LEU A 266 11.35 -15.70 14.22
N GLY A 267 11.24 -16.92 13.69
CA GLY A 267 11.87 -18.13 14.21
C GLY A 267 13.39 -18.01 14.27
N TYR A 268 14.01 -17.52 13.20
CA TYR A 268 15.45 -17.24 13.20
C TYR A 268 15.83 -16.25 14.32
N TYR A 269 15.17 -15.10 14.39
CA TYR A 269 15.54 -14.08 15.38
C TYR A 269 15.22 -14.53 16.82
N SER A 270 14.15 -15.26 17.07
CA SER A 270 13.81 -15.80 18.39
C SER A 270 14.80 -16.86 18.85
N SER A 271 15.43 -17.61 17.94
CA SER A 271 16.46 -18.60 18.27
C SER A 271 17.77 -17.98 18.75
N VAL A 272 18.07 -16.74 18.30
CA VAL A 272 19.34 -16.04 18.62
C VAL A 272 19.18 -14.87 19.58
N LEU A 273 17.95 -14.43 19.85
CA LEU A 273 17.62 -13.30 20.73
C LEU A 273 16.57 -13.70 21.76
N PRO A 274 16.62 -13.17 22.99
CA PRO A 274 15.68 -13.52 24.04
C PRO A 274 14.34 -12.79 23.87
N PHE A 275 13.53 -13.25 22.93
CA PHE A 275 12.18 -12.70 22.70
C PHE A 275 11.29 -12.92 23.92
N ASN A 276 10.42 -11.96 24.22
CA ASN A 276 9.43 -12.05 25.30
C ASN A 276 8.13 -12.72 24.86
N HIS A 277 7.96 -12.91 23.54
CA HIS A 277 6.75 -13.45 22.93
C HIS A 277 7.12 -14.61 22.02
N THR A 278 6.22 -15.56 21.87
CA THR A 278 6.32 -16.64 20.89
C THR A 278 6.13 -16.10 19.48
N VAL A 279 6.51 -16.89 18.47
CA VAL A 279 6.25 -16.52 17.05
C VAL A 279 4.76 -16.35 16.80
N ASP A 280 3.91 -17.25 17.35
CA ASP A 280 2.45 -17.18 17.17
C ASP A 280 1.84 -15.91 17.78
N GLU A 281 2.30 -15.51 18.98
CA GLU A 281 1.86 -14.24 19.58
C GLU A 281 2.25 -13.03 18.72
N LEU A 282 3.46 -13.03 18.16
CA LEU A 282 3.91 -11.94 17.29
C LEU A 282 3.14 -11.91 15.96
N ILE A 283 2.86 -13.06 15.35
CA ILE A 283 2.02 -13.15 14.14
C ILE A 283 0.61 -12.64 14.44
N THR A 284 0.00 -13.06 15.55
CA THR A 284 -1.33 -12.60 15.96
C THR A 284 -1.40 -11.08 16.09
N VAL A 285 -0.34 -10.46 16.60
CA VAL A 285 -0.24 -8.99 16.70
C VAL A 285 -0.02 -8.33 15.35
N MET A 286 0.83 -8.90 14.48
CA MET A 286 1.23 -8.28 13.22
C MET A 286 0.20 -8.44 12.10
N LYS A 287 -0.49 -9.58 12.06
CA LYS A 287 -1.40 -9.95 10.96
C LYS A 287 -2.46 -8.88 10.68
N PRO A 288 -3.22 -8.37 11.65
CA PRO A 288 -4.23 -7.33 11.40
C PRO A 288 -3.65 -6.03 10.84
N TRP A 289 -2.35 -5.76 11.07
CA TRP A 289 -1.71 -4.50 10.69
C TRP A 289 -1.03 -4.54 9.33
N TYR A 290 -0.49 -5.70 8.90
CA TYR A 290 0.44 -5.72 7.77
C TYR A 290 0.11 -6.74 6.69
N ASP A 291 -0.80 -7.70 6.96
CA ASP A 291 -1.21 -8.78 6.07
C ASP A 291 -2.43 -8.40 5.20
N ASN A 292 -3.02 -9.41 4.60
CA ASN A 292 -4.26 -9.47 3.83
C ASN A 292 -4.19 -8.90 2.41
N TYR A 293 -3.00 -8.68 1.83
CA TYR A 293 -2.93 -8.34 0.43
C TYR A 293 -3.02 -9.59 -0.45
N CYS A 294 -3.99 -9.60 -1.35
CA CYS A 294 -4.15 -10.59 -2.41
C CYS A 294 -4.11 -9.86 -3.76
N PHE A 295 -3.21 -10.25 -4.65
CA PHE A 295 -2.96 -9.53 -5.90
C PHE A 295 -3.49 -10.25 -7.14
N ALA A 296 -3.98 -11.48 -7.02
CA ALA A 296 -4.61 -12.23 -8.10
C ALA A 296 -5.89 -12.88 -7.57
N GLU A 297 -6.96 -12.86 -8.38
CA GLU A 297 -8.27 -13.39 -7.96
C GLU A 297 -8.21 -14.88 -7.62
N GLU A 298 -7.39 -15.63 -8.36
CA GLU A 298 -7.22 -17.07 -8.18
C GLU A 298 -6.46 -17.43 -6.90
N CYS A 299 -5.72 -16.47 -6.31
CA CYS A 299 -5.00 -16.67 -5.05
C CYS A 299 -5.84 -16.36 -3.80
N TYR A 300 -7.08 -15.91 -3.99
CA TYR A 300 -7.97 -15.63 -2.87
C TYR A 300 -8.27 -16.89 -2.05
N GLY A 301 -8.09 -16.78 -0.74
CA GLY A 301 -8.29 -17.89 0.20
C GLY A 301 -7.11 -18.86 0.31
N GLU A 302 -6.06 -18.71 -0.51
CA GLU A 302 -4.86 -19.53 -0.46
C GLU A 302 -3.71 -18.81 0.25
N THR A 303 -3.24 -17.69 -0.32
CA THR A 303 -2.09 -16.96 0.21
C THR A 303 -2.34 -15.45 0.24
N THR A 304 -2.11 -14.84 1.40
CA THR A 304 -2.09 -13.39 1.56
C THR A 304 -0.67 -12.89 1.81
N MET A 305 -0.43 -11.63 1.43
CA MET A 305 0.89 -11.02 1.48
C MET A 305 0.97 -9.94 2.55
N TYR A 306 2.03 -10.02 3.36
CA TYR A 306 2.43 -8.96 4.27
C TYR A 306 3.20 -7.86 3.54
N ASN A 307 2.98 -6.61 3.91
CA ASN A 307 3.86 -5.52 3.49
C ASN A 307 5.25 -5.69 4.13
N SER A 308 6.25 -6.01 3.29
CA SER A 308 7.59 -6.39 3.76
C SER A 308 8.29 -5.31 4.58
N VAL A 309 8.16 -4.03 4.18
CA VAL A 309 8.79 -2.92 4.93
C VAL A 309 8.17 -2.75 6.31
N MET A 310 6.85 -2.97 6.44
CA MET A 310 6.16 -2.85 7.73
C MET A 310 6.53 -3.99 8.68
N VAL A 311 6.71 -5.21 8.15
CA VAL A 311 7.22 -6.35 8.93
C VAL A 311 8.62 -6.07 9.47
N LEU A 312 9.52 -5.57 8.60
CA LEU A 312 10.89 -5.22 9.00
C LEU A 312 10.92 -4.05 10.00
N TYR A 313 10.05 -3.05 9.82
CA TYR A 313 9.85 -1.96 10.77
C TYR A 313 9.43 -2.46 12.15
N PHE A 314 8.43 -3.34 12.21
CA PHE A 314 7.98 -3.94 13.46
C PHE A 314 9.12 -4.68 14.16
N LEU A 315 9.81 -5.56 13.45
CA LEU A 315 10.86 -6.39 14.00
C LEU A 315 12.05 -5.55 14.51
N ASP A 316 12.48 -4.52 13.77
CA ASP A 316 13.54 -3.61 14.20
C ASP A 316 13.15 -2.85 15.47
N ASN A 317 11.92 -2.33 15.54
CA ASN A 317 11.41 -1.64 16.72
C ASN A 317 11.21 -2.59 17.90
N TYR A 318 10.69 -3.80 17.69
CA TYR A 318 10.52 -4.80 18.73
C TYR A 318 11.85 -5.14 19.40
N ILE A 319 12.90 -5.37 18.61
CA ILE A 319 14.24 -5.65 19.13
C ILE A 319 14.83 -4.43 19.86
N ARG A 320 14.71 -3.23 19.29
CA ARG A 320 15.21 -1.98 19.90
C ARG A 320 14.47 -1.62 21.19
N SER A 321 13.20 -2.00 21.30
CA SER A 321 12.36 -1.77 22.47
C SER A 321 12.50 -2.86 23.56
N TYR A 322 13.58 -3.62 23.53
CA TYR A 322 13.84 -4.73 24.47
C TYR A 322 12.74 -5.79 24.43
N TYR A 323 12.33 -6.17 23.22
CA TYR A 323 11.34 -7.21 22.96
C TYR A 323 9.96 -6.90 23.53
N LYS A 324 9.58 -5.63 23.50
CA LYS A 324 8.22 -5.16 23.78
C LYS A 324 7.51 -4.82 22.48
N ILE A 325 6.23 -5.14 22.39
CA ILE A 325 5.39 -4.77 21.26
C ILE A 325 5.44 -3.23 21.09
N PRO A 326 5.76 -2.73 19.89
CA PRO A 326 5.80 -1.30 19.63
C PRO A 326 4.43 -0.65 19.86
N LYS A 327 4.39 0.49 20.55
CA LYS A 327 3.15 1.27 20.73
C LYS A 327 2.69 1.92 19.42
N ASN A 328 3.62 2.17 18.51
CA ASN A 328 3.33 2.71 17.19
C ASN A 328 3.53 1.60 16.16
N MET A 329 2.43 1.10 15.63
CA MET A 329 2.44 0.01 14.64
C MET A 329 2.64 0.56 13.21
N VAL A 330 2.52 1.87 13.01
CA VAL A 330 2.64 2.53 11.69
C VAL A 330 3.90 3.37 11.65
N GLU A 331 4.74 3.13 10.65
CA GLU A 331 5.92 3.96 10.38
C GLU A 331 5.51 5.39 10.00
N SER A 332 6.19 6.40 10.56
CA SER A 332 5.85 7.82 10.31
C SER A 332 5.94 8.20 8.82
N ASN A 333 6.89 7.60 8.08
CA ASN A 333 7.06 7.85 6.65
C ASN A 333 5.93 7.21 5.80
N VAL A 334 5.21 6.23 6.31
CA VAL A 334 4.01 5.70 5.64
C VAL A 334 2.96 6.78 5.55
N ARG A 335 2.88 7.67 6.53
CA ARG A 335 1.94 8.78 6.55
C ARG A 335 2.21 9.86 5.49
N THR A 336 3.43 9.96 4.95
CA THR A 336 3.78 10.98 3.93
C THR A 336 3.36 10.63 2.51
N ASP A 337 3.03 9.36 2.22
CA ASP A 337 2.52 8.95 0.90
C ASP A 337 1.06 9.40 0.62
N TYR A 338 0.48 10.15 1.56
CA TYR A 338 -0.94 10.54 1.56
C TYR A 338 -1.36 11.56 0.50
N SER A 339 -0.44 12.31 -0.08
CA SER A 339 -0.83 13.33 -1.08
C SER A 339 -1.61 12.73 -2.25
N LYS A 340 -1.28 11.50 -2.64
CA LYS A 340 -1.96 10.75 -3.70
C LYS A 340 -3.36 10.29 -3.29
N LEU A 341 -3.48 9.70 -2.10
CA LEU A 341 -4.78 9.30 -1.56
C LEU A 341 -5.70 10.51 -1.39
N ARG A 342 -5.15 11.63 -0.92
CA ARG A 342 -5.85 12.90 -0.77
C ARG A 342 -6.51 13.35 -2.06
N MET A 343 -5.84 13.15 -3.15
CA MET A 343 -6.30 13.50 -4.46
C MET A 343 -7.38 12.53 -4.96
N LEU A 344 -7.15 11.23 -4.80
CA LEU A 344 -8.13 10.21 -5.15
C LEU A 344 -9.48 10.44 -4.46
N ILE A 345 -9.47 10.78 -3.16
CA ILE A 345 -10.70 11.05 -2.42
C ILE A 345 -11.35 12.37 -2.87
N ARG A 346 -10.59 13.37 -3.33
CA ARG A 346 -11.18 14.57 -3.95
C ARG A 346 -11.95 14.22 -5.22
N HIS A 347 -11.38 13.38 -6.07
CA HIS A 347 -12.07 12.86 -7.25
C HIS A 347 -13.35 12.10 -6.89
N ASP A 348 -13.32 11.22 -5.88
CA ASP A 348 -14.51 10.50 -5.42
C ASP A 348 -15.65 11.43 -4.94
N LYS A 349 -15.34 12.62 -4.44
CA LYS A 349 -16.37 13.61 -4.00
C LYS A 349 -17.06 14.33 -5.13
N GLU A 350 -16.42 14.55 -6.24
CA GLU A 350 -17.02 15.16 -7.42
C GLU A 350 -18.03 14.23 -8.10
N PHE A 351 -17.91 12.93 -7.84
CA PHE A 351 -18.83 11.87 -8.27
C PHE A 351 -20.02 11.62 -7.35
N ALA A 352 -20.25 12.41 -6.32
CA ALA A 352 -21.27 12.22 -5.29
C ALA A 352 -22.73 12.30 -5.79
N HIS A 353 -23.13 11.33 -6.59
CA HIS A 353 -24.51 10.88 -6.70
C HIS A 353 -24.58 9.44 -6.16
N ASP A 354 -24.99 9.33 -4.93
CA ASP A 354 -25.53 8.17 -4.18
C ASP A 354 -24.58 7.11 -3.62
N ALA A 355 -23.29 6.99 -3.95
CA ALA A 355 -22.36 6.18 -3.14
C ALA A 355 -20.89 6.35 -3.55
N SER A 356 -20.20 7.30 -2.98
CA SER A 356 -18.75 7.38 -2.99
C SER A 356 -18.13 6.03 -2.63
N VAL A 357 -17.18 5.54 -3.45
CA VAL A 357 -16.47 4.27 -3.23
C VAL A 357 -15.81 4.26 -1.85
N ILE A 358 -15.16 5.35 -1.46
CA ILE A 358 -14.53 5.49 -0.14
C ILE A 358 -15.57 5.43 0.98
N GLN A 359 -16.74 6.04 0.79
CA GLN A 359 -17.80 6.00 1.78
C GLN A 359 -18.38 4.58 1.92
N GLN A 360 -18.53 3.84 0.83
CA GLN A 360 -18.94 2.43 0.90
C GLN A 360 -17.91 1.58 1.63
N LEU A 361 -16.62 1.73 1.32
CA LEU A 361 -15.53 1.03 2.03
C LEU A 361 -15.53 1.30 3.53
N VAL A 362 -15.81 2.56 3.93
CA VAL A 362 -15.84 2.95 5.34
C VAL A 362 -17.11 2.46 6.04
N THR A 363 -18.27 2.50 5.38
CA THR A 363 -19.58 2.21 6.01
C THR A 363 -20.03 0.77 5.82
N LYS A 364 -19.80 0.15 4.66
CA LYS A 364 -20.19 -1.24 4.36
C LYS A 364 -19.04 -2.23 4.53
N GLY A 365 -17.81 -1.73 4.71
CA GLY A 365 -16.61 -2.57 4.77
C GLY A 365 -16.09 -3.06 3.41
N TYR A 366 -16.86 -2.99 2.33
CA TYR A 366 -16.49 -3.48 1.02
C TYR A 366 -17.08 -2.66 -0.14
N VAL A 367 -16.50 -2.86 -1.32
CA VAL A 367 -17.05 -2.46 -2.61
C VAL A 367 -16.93 -3.61 -3.60
N THR A 368 -17.77 -3.63 -4.64
CA THR A 368 -17.65 -4.58 -5.75
C THR A 368 -17.38 -3.85 -7.05
N GLY A 369 -16.70 -4.50 -7.97
CA GLY A 369 -16.38 -3.96 -9.29
C GLY A 369 -15.51 -4.93 -10.08
N LYS A 370 -15.13 -4.50 -11.30
CA LYS A 370 -14.21 -5.25 -12.13
C LYS A 370 -12.79 -4.74 -11.93
N LEU A 371 -11.84 -5.66 -11.83
CA LEU A 371 -10.43 -5.31 -11.81
C LEU A 371 -9.95 -5.04 -13.23
N VAL A 372 -9.58 -3.78 -13.49
CA VAL A 372 -9.11 -3.32 -14.80
C VAL A 372 -7.58 -3.23 -14.78
N GLU A 373 -6.93 -3.91 -15.73
CA GLU A 373 -5.46 -4.02 -15.77
C GLU A 373 -4.78 -2.71 -16.16
N ASN A 374 -5.40 -1.94 -17.05
CA ASN A 374 -4.91 -0.65 -17.52
C ASN A 374 -6.06 0.21 -18.02
N PHE A 375 -5.94 1.51 -17.88
CA PHE A 375 -6.92 2.49 -18.36
C PHE A 375 -6.26 3.87 -18.51
N PRO A 376 -6.74 4.70 -19.45
CA PRO A 376 -6.21 6.04 -19.66
C PRO A 376 -6.57 6.98 -18.51
N ALA A 377 -5.75 8.01 -18.30
CA ALA A 377 -5.95 9.00 -17.23
C ALA A 377 -7.32 9.70 -17.31
N ASP A 378 -7.89 9.84 -18.51
CA ASP A 378 -9.19 10.47 -18.73
C ASP A 378 -10.37 9.68 -18.16
N HIS A 379 -10.19 8.38 -17.93
CA HIS A 379 -11.19 7.43 -17.46
C HIS A 379 -10.98 7.01 -15.99
N ILE A 380 -10.14 7.73 -15.23
CA ILE A 380 -9.90 7.44 -13.79
C ILE A 380 -11.21 7.46 -13.00
N ASN A 381 -12.16 8.29 -13.43
CA ASN A 381 -13.40 8.53 -12.72
C ASN A 381 -14.48 7.46 -12.98
N ASP A 382 -14.26 6.58 -13.93
CA ASP A 382 -15.15 5.42 -14.13
C ASP A 382 -15.07 4.51 -12.89
N PRO A 383 -16.19 4.03 -12.31
CA PRO A 383 -16.18 3.34 -11.02
C PRO A 383 -15.22 2.14 -10.95
N ASP A 384 -15.18 1.29 -11.97
CA ASP A 384 -14.29 0.12 -12.01
C ASP A 384 -12.81 0.55 -12.09
N ASN A 385 -12.49 1.60 -12.86
CA ASN A 385 -11.15 2.15 -12.96
C ASN A 385 -10.69 2.76 -11.64
N PHE A 386 -11.61 3.45 -10.94
CA PHE A 386 -11.29 4.06 -9.65
C PHE A 386 -11.04 3.00 -8.56
N VAL A 387 -11.85 1.94 -8.49
CA VAL A 387 -11.63 0.81 -7.58
C VAL A 387 -10.30 0.11 -7.92
N SER A 388 -10.03 -0.12 -9.23
CA SER A 388 -8.77 -0.70 -9.69
C SER A 388 -7.56 0.18 -9.29
N LEU A 389 -7.68 1.50 -9.40
CA LEU A 389 -6.63 2.42 -8.96
C LEU A 389 -6.36 2.31 -7.45
N LEU A 390 -7.43 2.24 -6.63
CA LEU A 390 -7.30 1.99 -5.19
C LEU A 390 -6.59 0.65 -4.90
N PHE A 391 -6.89 -0.38 -5.68
CA PHE A 391 -6.23 -1.68 -5.57
C PHE A 391 -4.73 -1.60 -5.88
N TYR A 392 -4.33 -1.00 -6.98
CA TYR A 392 -2.92 -0.85 -7.33
C TYR A 392 -2.14 0.04 -6.36
N PHE A 393 -2.81 1.01 -5.72
CA PHE A 393 -2.21 1.79 -4.63
C PHE A 393 -2.17 1.02 -3.29
N GLY A 394 -2.76 -0.18 -3.23
CA GLY A 394 -2.84 -0.99 -2.01
C GLY A 394 -3.81 -0.45 -0.96
N MET A 395 -4.79 0.34 -1.39
CA MET A 395 -5.85 0.86 -0.51
C MET A 395 -6.98 -0.14 -0.32
N VAL A 396 -7.16 -1.03 -1.28
CA VAL A 396 -8.06 -2.18 -1.19
C VAL A 396 -7.34 -3.43 -1.66
N THR A 397 -7.89 -4.58 -1.30
CA THR A 397 -7.42 -5.92 -1.68
C THR A 397 -8.61 -6.77 -2.13
N ILE A 398 -8.34 -7.83 -2.86
CA ILE A 398 -9.33 -8.82 -3.28
C ILE A 398 -9.77 -9.62 -2.05
N ASP A 399 -11.09 -9.73 -1.86
CA ASP A 399 -11.77 -10.50 -0.78
C ASP A 399 -12.86 -11.42 -1.38
N GLY A 400 -12.56 -12.05 -2.49
CA GLY A 400 -13.44 -12.99 -3.18
C GLY A 400 -14.40 -12.35 -4.17
N GLU A 401 -15.54 -12.98 -4.35
CA GLU A 401 -16.56 -12.59 -5.31
C GLU A 401 -17.91 -12.36 -4.60
N TYR A 402 -18.65 -11.36 -5.04
CA TYR A 402 -20.01 -11.10 -4.60
C TYR A 402 -20.90 -10.77 -5.79
N LYS A 403 -21.91 -11.60 -6.04
CA LYS A 403 -22.88 -11.47 -7.15
C LYS A 403 -22.25 -11.40 -8.56
N GLY A 404 -21.11 -12.07 -8.77
CA GLY A 404 -20.42 -12.11 -10.07
C GLY A 404 -19.48 -10.94 -10.32
N GLU A 405 -19.17 -10.16 -9.29
CA GLU A 405 -18.17 -9.09 -9.31
C GLU A 405 -17.11 -9.34 -8.25
N THR A 406 -15.88 -8.92 -8.50
CA THR A 406 -14.81 -9.00 -7.52
C THR A 406 -15.14 -8.11 -6.32
N LYS A 407 -15.07 -8.69 -5.12
CA LYS A 407 -15.25 -7.98 -3.86
C LYS A 407 -13.90 -7.43 -3.38
N PHE A 408 -13.87 -6.15 -3.03
CA PHE A 408 -12.70 -5.47 -2.50
C PHE A 408 -12.97 -4.95 -1.09
N VAL A 409 -11.97 -5.13 -0.21
CA VAL A 409 -12.00 -4.66 1.18
C VAL A 409 -10.73 -3.87 1.50
N ILE A 410 -10.74 -3.11 2.59
CA ILE A 410 -9.53 -2.50 3.15
C ILE A 410 -8.63 -3.62 3.70
N PRO A 411 -7.36 -3.75 3.24
CA PRO A 411 -6.55 -4.91 3.57
C PRO A 411 -6.23 -5.04 5.07
N ASN A 412 -5.92 -3.94 5.73
CA ASN A 412 -5.41 -3.99 7.10
C ASN A 412 -5.54 -2.65 7.83
N GLU A 413 -5.14 -2.66 9.12
CA GLU A 413 -5.26 -1.50 10.00
C GLU A 413 -4.38 -0.32 9.59
N VAL A 414 -3.23 -0.56 8.94
CA VAL A 414 -2.40 0.54 8.42
C VAL A 414 -3.17 1.34 7.38
N VAL A 415 -3.80 0.66 6.44
CA VAL A 415 -4.58 1.32 5.37
C VAL A 415 -5.86 1.92 5.94
N ARG A 416 -6.51 1.23 6.90
CA ARG A 416 -7.72 1.73 7.56
C ARG A 416 -7.46 3.02 8.33
N ASP A 417 -6.41 3.08 9.15
CA ASP A 417 -5.99 4.30 9.88
C ASP A 417 -5.71 5.44 8.88
N GLN A 418 -5.12 5.11 7.77
CA GLN A 418 -4.88 6.04 6.69
C GLN A 418 -6.18 6.58 6.10
N MET A 419 -7.11 5.76 5.69
CA MET A 419 -8.38 6.20 5.08
C MET A 419 -9.20 7.07 6.05
N TYR A 420 -9.29 6.67 7.32
CA TYR A 420 -10.03 7.44 8.32
C TYR A 420 -9.37 8.77 8.66
N THR A 421 -8.04 8.80 8.83
CA THR A 421 -7.29 10.05 9.04
C THR A 421 -7.56 11.02 7.91
N TYR A 422 -7.55 10.50 6.71
CA TYR A 422 -7.75 11.25 5.51
C TYR A 422 -9.18 11.80 5.38
N LEU A 423 -10.17 10.95 5.65
CA LEU A 423 -11.58 11.37 5.67
C LEU A 423 -11.78 12.50 6.71
N LEU A 424 -11.15 12.39 7.88
CA LEU A 424 -11.19 13.40 8.91
C LEU A 424 -10.51 14.71 8.48
N ASP A 425 -9.36 14.64 7.81
CA ASP A 425 -8.67 15.83 7.29
C ASP A 425 -9.51 16.51 6.20
N THR A 426 -10.23 15.76 5.40
CA THR A 426 -11.19 16.33 4.46
C THR A 426 -12.33 17.08 5.17
N TYR A 427 -12.81 16.56 6.30
CA TYR A 427 -13.78 17.29 7.12
C TYR A 427 -13.17 18.56 7.73
N LYS A 428 -11.91 18.52 8.18
CA LYS A 428 -11.18 19.70 8.71
C LYS A 428 -10.98 20.78 7.64
N GLU A 429 -10.59 20.41 6.43
CA GLU A 429 -10.49 21.34 5.29
C GLU A 429 -11.83 22.00 4.96
N ASN A 430 -12.93 21.33 5.27
CA ASN A 430 -14.28 21.83 5.12
C ASN A 430 -14.84 22.43 6.43
N ASN A 431 -13.98 23.02 7.27
CA ASN A 431 -14.29 23.75 8.51
C ASN A 431 -14.76 22.88 9.69
N LEU A 432 -14.40 21.61 9.77
CA LEU A 432 -14.53 20.86 11.02
C LEU A 432 -13.51 21.39 12.04
N VAL A 433 -14.01 21.96 13.13
CA VAL A 433 -13.19 22.42 14.26
C VAL A 433 -13.66 21.74 15.54
N TYR A 434 -12.73 21.13 16.26
CA TYR A 434 -12.98 20.55 17.57
C TYR A 434 -11.76 20.67 18.49
N ASP A 435 -12.00 20.61 19.80
CA ASP A 435 -10.94 20.65 20.81
C ASP A 435 -10.24 19.29 20.91
N THR A 436 -9.02 19.23 20.37
CA THR A 436 -8.20 18.01 20.34
C THR A 436 -7.76 17.58 21.75
N TYR A 437 -7.52 18.54 22.66
CA TYR A 437 -7.14 18.23 24.03
C TYR A 437 -8.30 17.58 24.79
N ASN A 438 -9.48 18.18 24.71
CA ASN A 438 -10.69 17.60 25.29
C ASN A 438 -10.98 16.21 24.75
N LYS A 439 -10.87 16.03 23.42
CA LYS A 439 -11.01 14.70 22.77
C LYS A 439 -10.10 13.66 23.41
N THR A 440 -8.80 13.97 23.56
CA THR A 440 -7.82 13.05 24.15
C THR A 440 -8.16 12.68 25.60
N GLN A 441 -8.71 13.62 26.39
CA GLN A 441 -9.16 13.32 27.76
C GLN A 441 -10.39 12.42 27.76
N LEU A 442 -11.33 12.64 26.84
CA LEU A 442 -12.52 11.80 26.69
C LEU A 442 -12.19 10.39 26.22
N GLU A 443 -11.21 10.24 25.34
CA GLU A 443 -10.70 8.94 24.91
C GLU A 443 -10.10 8.13 26.09
N SER A 444 -9.35 8.81 26.95
CA SER A 444 -8.82 8.16 28.16
C SER A 444 -9.93 7.72 29.10
N LYS A 445 -10.94 8.56 29.31
CA LYS A 445 -12.10 8.22 30.15
C LYS A 445 -12.96 7.11 29.53
N LEU A 446 -13.03 7.05 28.19
CA LEU A 446 -13.67 5.95 27.49
C LEU A 446 -12.96 4.63 27.77
N ALA A 447 -11.60 4.62 27.74
CA ALA A 447 -10.82 3.39 27.87
C ALA A 447 -10.69 2.85 29.31
N TYR A 448 -10.79 3.73 30.31
CA TYR A 448 -10.47 3.38 31.71
C TYR A 448 -11.58 3.67 32.72
N ASP A 449 -12.56 4.49 32.38
CA ASP A 449 -13.62 4.95 33.31
C ASP A 449 -15.03 4.59 32.81
N GLY A 450 -15.19 3.93 31.67
CA GLY A 450 -16.48 3.59 31.08
C GLY A 450 -17.33 4.81 30.63
N ASN A 451 -16.72 5.99 30.50
CA ASN A 451 -17.46 7.21 30.22
C ASN A 451 -17.73 7.41 28.72
N TYR A 452 -18.52 6.49 28.15
CA TYR A 452 -18.90 6.50 26.73
C TYR A 452 -19.81 7.69 26.37
N LYS A 453 -20.72 8.08 27.25
CA LYS A 453 -21.71 9.12 26.95
C LYS A 453 -21.07 10.44 26.59
N ALA A 454 -20.11 10.92 27.39
CA ALA A 454 -19.42 12.17 27.14
C ALA A 454 -18.58 12.12 25.84
N TYR A 455 -18.06 10.94 25.48
CA TYR A 455 -17.32 10.77 24.23
C TYR A 455 -18.24 10.85 22.99
N PHE A 456 -19.38 10.17 22.99
CA PHE A 456 -20.33 10.22 21.87
C PHE A 456 -21.07 11.56 21.78
N GLU A 457 -21.36 12.22 22.91
CA GLU A 457 -21.85 13.60 22.94
C GLU A 457 -20.85 14.57 22.27
N PHE A 458 -19.56 14.43 22.54
CA PHE A 458 -18.52 15.22 21.89
C PHE A 458 -18.49 15.00 20.35
N ILE A 459 -18.62 13.75 19.89
CA ILE A 459 -18.70 13.43 18.45
C ILE A 459 -19.96 14.07 17.84
N ALA A 460 -21.11 13.92 18.48
CA ALA A 460 -22.39 14.46 18.02
C ALA A 460 -22.37 16.00 17.94
N ASP A 461 -21.81 16.67 18.92
CA ASP A 461 -21.63 18.12 18.91
C ASP A 461 -20.70 18.60 17.81
N SER A 462 -19.64 17.83 17.53
CA SER A 462 -18.72 18.11 16.42
C SER A 462 -19.41 17.94 15.08
N LEU A 463 -20.20 16.88 14.91
CA LEU A 463 -21.03 16.62 13.73
C LEU A 463 -22.06 17.74 13.51
N LYS A 464 -22.77 18.14 14.56
CA LYS A 464 -23.78 19.21 14.49
C LYS A 464 -23.18 20.54 14.07
N ARG A 465 -22.02 20.93 14.63
CA ARG A 465 -21.29 22.14 14.25
C ARG A 465 -20.81 22.12 12.82
N TYR A 466 -20.28 20.98 12.37
CA TYR A 466 -19.82 20.80 10.99
C TYR A 466 -20.98 20.87 9.98
N SER A 467 -22.11 20.21 10.26
CA SER A 467 -23.26 20.12 9.37
C SER A 467 -24.09 21.41 9.28
N SER A 468 -24.05 22.27 10.31
CA SER A 468 -24.77 23.56 10.29
C SER A 468 -24.25 24.53 9.24
N GLN A 469 -23.05 24.30 8.72
CA GLN A 469 -22.40 25.16 7.72
C GLN A 469 -22.58 24.71 6.27
N ARG A 470 -23.15 23.51 6.02
CA ARG A 470 -23.36 22.95 4.66
C ARG A 470 -24.58 22.03 4.60
N ASP A 471 -25.20 22.02 3.44
CA ASP A 471 -26.45 21.41 3.01
C ASP A 471 -27.03 20.18 3.76
N LYS A 472 -28.37 20.20 3.88
CA LYS A 472 -29.26 19.32 4.61
C LYS A 472 -29.42 17.88 4.05
N GLN A 473 -28.56 17.40 3.17
CA GLN A 473 -28.75 16.10 2.48
C GLN A 473 -27.80 14.99 2.93
N LYS A 474 -27.34 15.02 4.18
CA LYS A 474 -26.41 14.01 4.67
C LYS A 474 -27.19 12.95 5.44
N GLY A 475 -27.27 11.73 4.86
CA GLY A 475 -27.99 10.58 5.40
C GLY A 475 -27.19 9.73 6.40
N GLU A 476 -27.65 8.50 6.61
CA GLU A 476 -27.08 7.52 7.53
C GLU A 476 -25.58 7.27 7.32
N ALA A 477 -25.17 7.03 6.06
CA ALA A 477 -23.78 6.78 5.71
C ALA A 477 -22.82 7.92 6.11
N PHE A 478 -23.27 9.17 6.05
CA PHE A 478 -22.47 10.31 6.50
C PHE A 478 -22.28 10.33 8.03
N VAL A 479 -23.34 10.09 8.79
CA VAL A 479 -23.28 10.05 10.27
C VAL A 479 -22.39 8.90 10.73
N HIS A 480 -22.53 7.73 10.10
CA HIS A 480 -21.73 6.54 10.36
C HIS A 480 -20.23 6.81 10.04
N GLY A 481 -19.94 7.24 8.81
CA GLY A 481 -18.57 7.53 8.37
C GLY A 481 -17.89 8.63 9.21
N PHE A 482 -18.62 9.68 9.61
CA PHE A 482 -18.11 10.71 10.51
C PHE A 482 -17.78 10.15 11.90
N THR A 483 -18.68 9.32 12.46
CA THR A 483 -18.47 8.69 13.78
C THR A 483 -17.25 7.77 13.76
N LEU A 484 -17.12 6.95 12.71
CA LEU A 484 -15.95 6.09 12.52
C LEU A 484 -14.66 6.89 12.36
N ALA A 485 -14.66 7.93 11.54
CA ALA A 485 -13.47 8.77 11.34
C ALA A 485 -13.03 9.50 12.62
N MET A 486 -13.98 9.90 13.47
CA MET A 486 -13.66 10.47 14.77
C MET A 486 -13.16 9.41 15.76
N ALA A 487 -13.74 8.22 15.75
CA ALA A 487 -13.37 7.11 16.63
C ALA A 487 -12.01 6.50 16.26
N SER A 488 -11.65 6.45 14.98
CA SER A 488 -10.38 5.91 14.50
C SER A 488 -9.14 6.65 15.03
N GLN A 489 -9.30 7.90 15.42
CA GLN A 489 -8.22 8.67 16.04
C GLN A 489 -7.99 8.31 17.53
N CYS A 490 -8.81 7.44 18.10
CA CYS A 490 -8.63 6.97 19.47
C CYS A 490 -7.51 5.92 19.53
N ARG A 491 -6.43 6.25 20.22
CA ARG A 491 -5.24 5.37 20.33
C ARG A 491 -5.47 4.06 21.09
N PHE A 492 -6.59 3.93 21.78
CA PHE A 492 -6.89 2.77 22.64
C PHE A 492 -7.68 1.69 21.93
N TYR A 493 -8.36 2.05 20.86
CA TYR A 493 -9.27 1.16 20.14
C TYR A 493 -8.94 1.07 18.66
N ARG A 494 -9.27 -0.08 18.10
CA ARG A 494 -9.38 -0.32 16.68
C ARG A 494 -10.87 -0.35 16.32
N PRO A 495 -11.42 0.67 15.66
CA PRO A 495 -12.80 0.65 15.22
C PRO A 495 -12.94 -0.30 14.03
N ILE A 496 -13.85 -1.27 14.15
CA ILE A 496 -14.23 -2.21 13.10
C ILE A 496 -15.66 -1.86 12.71
N SER A 497 -15.89 -1.58 11.42
CA SER A 497 -17.21 -1.34 10.85
C SER A 497 -17.80 -2.63 10.34
N GLU A 498 -19.11 -2.80 10.47
CA GLU A 498 -19.86 -3.96 9.98
C GLU A 498 -19.19 -5.31 10.31
N LEU A 499 -18.94 -5.52 11.61
CA LEU A 499 -18.42 -6.79 12.07
C LEU A 499 -19.42 -7.91 11.73
N ASP A 500 -19.03 -8.80 10.79
CA ASP A 500 -19.85 -9.94 10.39
C ASP A 500 -19.93 -10.95 11.54
N ASN A 501 -21.12 -11.16 12.02
CA ASN A 501 -21.44 -12.14 13.06
C ASN A 501 -22.53 -13.05 12.50
N ASP A 502 -22.49 -14.34 12.76
CA ASP A 502 -23.40 -15.41 12.29
C ASP A 502 -24.92 -15.12 12.37
N GLY A 503 -25.37 -13.90 12.25
CA GLY A 503 -26.77 -13.46 12.35
C GLY A 503 -26.99 -11.98 12.09
N GLY A 504 -26.01 -11.26 11.58
CA GLY A 504 -26.06 -9.83 11.23
C GLY A 504 -24.76 -9.09 11.51
N TYR A 505 -24.76 -7.78 11.31
CA TYR A 505 -23.59 -6.94 11.42
C TYR A 505 -23.76 -5.92 12.54
N ALA A 506 -22.77 -5.81 13.44
CA ALA A 506 -22.69 -4.67 14.35
C ALA A 506 -22.09 -3.47 13.60
N ASP A 507 -22.74 -2.31 13.72
CA ASP A 507 -22.32 -1.11 12.96
C ASP A 507 -20.91 -0.66 13.31
N ILE A 508 -20.54 -0.68 14.60
CA ILE A 508 -19.19 -0.30 15.06
C ILE A 508 -18.77 -1.17 16.25
N PHE A 509 -17.61 -1.77 16.18
CA PHE A 509 -16.93 -2.40 17.32
C PHE A 509 -15.63 -1.66 17.62
N LEU A 510 -15.51 -1.09 18.81
CA LEU A 510 -14.28 -0.52 19.32
C LEU A 510 -13.45 -1.62 20.00
N SER A 511 -12.69 -2.37 19.18
CA SER A 511 -11.85 -3.46 19.63
C SER A 511 -10.67 -2.94 20.47
N PRO A 512 -10.49 -3.39 21.71
CA PRO A 512 -9.46 -2.87 22.61
C PRO A 512 -8.05 -3.32 22.19
N LEU A 513 -7.08 -2.41 22.23
CA LEU A 513 -5.67 -2.71 21.96
C LEU A 513 -4.94 -3.18 23.24
N CYS A 514 -5.45 -4.25 23.87
CA CYS A 514 -4.93 -4.77 25.14
C CYS A 514 -3.48 -5.25 25.06
N ASP A 515 -2.99 -5.65 23.90
CA ASP A 515 -1.60 -6.06 23.69
C ASP A 515 -0.63 -4.88 23.85
N ILE A 516 -1.12 -3.67 23.57
CA ILE A 516 -0.37 -2.40 23.70
C ILE A 516 -0.66 -1.73 25.05
N TYR A 517 -1.93 -1.69 25.46
CA TYR A 517 -2.44 -1.01 26.66
C TYR A 517 -3.04 -2.04 27.63
N LYS A 518 -2.18 -2.69 28.41
CA LYS A 518 -2.53 -3.85 29.28
C LYS A 518 -3.53 -3.52 30.39
N ASP A 519 -3.63 -2.23 30.76
CA ASP A 519 -4.47 -1.77 31.88
C ASP A 519 -5.83 -1.24 31.43
N MET A 520 -6.21 -1.45 30.16
CA MET A 520 -7.53 -1.06 29.67
C MET A 520 -8.63 -1.85 30.38
N VAL A 521 -9.73 -1.17 30.67
CA VAL A 521 -10.87 -1.74 31.42
C VAL A 521 -12.07 -1.97 30.55
N ASP A 522 -12.32 -1.12 29.56
CA ASP A 522 -13.58 -1.05 28.82
C ASP A 522 -13.40 -1.29 27.32
N SER A 523 -14.38 -1.93 26.68
CA SER A 523 -14.53 -2.12 25.24
C SER A 523 -15.99 -1.89 24.82
N TYR A 524 -16.25 -1.62 23.55
CA TYR A 524 -17.57 -1.15 23.13
C TYR A 524 -18.00 -1.82 21.82
N ILE A 525 -19.23 -2.34 21.81
CA ILE A 525 -19.96 -2.68 20.58
C ILE A 525 -21.13 -1.69 20.46
N ILE A 526 -21.35 -1.17 19.27
CA ILE A 526 -22.22 -0.02 19.05
C ILE A 526 -23.13 -0.31 17.86
N GLU A 527 -24.42 -0.19 18.09
CA GLU A 527 -25.42 -0.13 17.06
C GLU A 527 -25.78 1.35 16.82
N LEU A 528 -25.46 1.85 15.63
CA LEU A 528 -25.69 3.23 15.25
C LEU A 528 -26.94 3.34 14.39
N LYS A 529 -27.96 4.01 14.85
CA LYS A 529 -29.20 4.20 14.11
C LYS A 529 -29.40 5.64 13.68
N TYR A 530 -29.83 5.77 12.44
CA TYR A 530 -30.19 7.06 11.85
C TYR A 530 -31.68 7.12 11.53
N CYS A 531 -32.32 8.21 11.85
CA CYS A 531 -33.68 8.52 11.42
C CYS A 531 -33.80 9.94 10.86
N LYS A 532 -34.79 10.13 10.01
CA LYS A 532 -35.03 11.45 9.40
C LYS A 532 -35.48 12.48 10.44
N THR A 533 -35.22 13.75 10.18
CA THR A 533 -35.67 14.87 11.06
C THR A 533 -37.18 14.91 11.29
N SER A 534 -37.98 14.31 10.40
CA SER A 534 -39.44 14.19 10.53
C SER A 534 -39.91 13.02 11.39
N THR A 535 -39.01 12.17 11.88
CA THR A 535 -39.37 10.98 12.70
C THR A 535 -39.85 11.43 14.08
N THR A 536 -40.97 10.87 14.52
CA THR A 536 -41.58 11.22 15.82
C THR A 536 -40.86 10.54 16.99
N ASP A 537 -41.07 11.04 18.22
CA ASP A 537 -40.43 10.47 19.42
C ASP A 537 -40.91 9.06 19.71
N GLU A 538 -42.18 8.70 19.35
CA GLU A 538 -42.71 7.33 19.45
C GLU A 538 -41.99 6.39 18.51
N GLN A 539 -41.71 6.83 17.26
CA GLN A 539 -40.97 6.05 16.28
C GLN A 539 -39.51 5.88 16.69
N VAL A 540 -38.89 6.91 17.28
CA VAL A 540 -37.54 6.82 17.86
C VAL A 540 -37.48 5.74 18.94
N LYS A 541 -38.43 5.70 19.84
CA LYS A 541 -38.51 4.67 20.89
C LYS A 541 -38.68 3.25 20.34
N GLU A 542 -39.42 3.08 19.25
CA GLU A 542 -39.59 1.77 18.62
C GLU A 542 -38.28 1.31 17.91
N LEU A 543 -37.62 2.21 17.20
CA LEU A 543 -36.29 1.96 16.59
C LEU A 543 -35.25 1.60 17.66
N LEU A 544 -35.28 2.26 18.82
CA LEU A 544 -34.39 1.95 19.92
C LEU A 544 -34.57 0.51 20.43
N LYS A 545 -35.83 0.03 20.58
CA LYS A 545 -36.09 -1.34 20.97
C LYS A 545 -35.55 -2.37 19.96
N VAL A 546 -35.72 -2.07 18.66
CA VAL A 546 -35.19 -2.94 17.61
C VAL A 546 -33.67 -3.01 17.67
N ALA A 547 -33.01 -1.86 17.77
CA ALA A 547 -31.55 -1.77 17.89
C ALA A 547 -31.01 -2.48 19.13
N SER A 548 -31.71 -2.37 20.28
CA SER A 548 -31.36 -3.07 21.51
C SER A 548 -31.36 -4.58 21.36
N ALA A 549 -32.36 -5.11 20.64
CA ALA A 549 -32.43 -6.56 20.36
C ALA A 549 -31.38 -7.05 19.38
N GLN A 550 -30.91 -6.17 18.46
CA GLN A 550 -29.87 -6.48 17.50
C GLN A 550 -28.50 -6.57 18.20
N ILE A 551 -28.13 -5.55 18.96
CA ILE A 551 -26.80 -5.46 19.60
C ILE A 551 -26.54 -6.58 20.60
N THR A 552 -27.55 -7.04 21.34
CA THR A 552 -27.40 -8.16 22.27
C THR A 552 -26.97 -9.43 21.55
N ARG A 553 -27.49 -9.67 20.35
CA ARG A 553 -27.14 -10.81 19.50
C ARG A 553 -25.71 -10.74 18.99
N TYR A 554 -25.26 -9.54 18.59
CA TYR A 554 -23.93 -9.32 18.03
C TYR A 554 -22.83 -9.43 19.09
N ALA A 555 -23.11 -9.01 20.30
CA ALA A 555 -22.16 -9.05 21.41
C ALA A 555 -21.76 -10.49 21.81
N ASP A 556 -22.60 -11.48 21.50
CA ASP A 556 -22.37 -12.88 21.85
C ASP A 556 -21.52 -13.66 20.83
N SER A 557 -21.02 -13.02 19.77
CA SER A 557 -20.17 -13.68 18.78
C SER A 557 -18.80 -14.06 19.33
N ASP A 558 -18.22 -15.15 18.82
CA ASP A 558 -16.89 -15.61 19.22
C ASP A 558 -15.80 -14.57 18.91
N ILE A 559 -15.94 -13.86 17.77
CA ILE A 559 -15.01 -12.79 17.36
C ILE A 559 -14.96 -11.66 18.40
N VAL A 560 -16.12 -11.24 18.91
CA VAL A 560 -16.17 -10.19 19.95
C VAL A 560 -15.62 -10.74 21.28
N ARG A 561 -16.00 -11.95 21.69
CA ARG A 561 -15.51 -12.57 22.93
C ARG A 561 -13.99 -12.67 22.94
N ASP A 562 -13.38 -13.10 21.84
CA ASP A 562 -11.92 -13.22 21.72
C ASP A 562 -11.22 -11.85 21.74
N ALA A 563 -11.83 -10.85 21.11
CA ALA A 563 -11.25 -9.52 21.02
C ALA A 563 -11.33 -8.71 22.32
N VAL A 564 -12.39 -8.87 23.13
CA VAL A 564 -12.55 -8.10 24.38
C VAL A 564 -11.57 -8.54 25.47
N LYS A 565 -11.02 -9.75 25.39
CA LYS A 565 -10.02 -10.29 26.34
C LYS A 565 -10.46 -10.13 27.81
N THR A 566 -9.82 -9.20 28.53
CA THR A 566 -10.06 -8.93 29.96
C THR A 566 -10.89 -7.67 30.21
N THR A 567 -11.31 -6.97 29.14
CA THR A 567 -12.09 -5.74 29.26
C THR A 567 -13.58 -6.04 29.50
N HIS A 568 -14.28 -5.09 30.10
CA HIS A 568 -15.74 -5.10 30.17
C HIS A 568 -16.33 -4.62 28.85
N LEU A 569 -17.23 -5.42 28.24
CA LEU A 569 -17.89 -5.07 26.99
C LEU A 569 -19.18 -4.28 27.25
N HIS A 570 -19.18 -3.03 26.83
CA HIS A 570 -20.38 -2.19 26.82
C HIS A 570 -21.15 -2.37 25.50
N LYS A 571 -22.46 -2.64 25.57
CA LYS A 571 -23.37 -2.74 24.43
C LYS A 571 -24.14 -1.42 24.29
N LEU A 572 -23.82 -0.61 23.30
CA LEU A 572 -24.36 0.74 23.16
C LEU A 572 -25.26 0.87 21.94
N VAL A 573 -26.40 1.52 22.10
CA VAL A 573 -27.21 2.03 20.99
C VAL A 573 -27.05 3.54 20.93
N VAL A 574 -26.50 4.03 19.82
CA VAL A 574 -26.34 5.46 19.54
C VAL A 574 -27.27 5.84 18.39
N MET A 575 -28.21 6.74 18.64
CA MET A 575 -29.23 7.10 17.66
C MET A 575 -29.20 8.57 17.31
N TYR A 576 -29.23 8.83 16.00
CA TYR A 576 -29.28 10.18 15.43
C TYR A 576 -30.60 10.44 14.71
N ARG A 577 -31.18 11.62 14.97
CA ARG A 577 -32.29 12.19 14.18
C ARG A 577 -31.74 13.36 13.35
N GLY A 578 -31.52 13.09 12.06
CA GLY A 578 -30.67 13.99 11.24
C GLY A 578 -29.23 14.02 11.77
N VAL A 579 -28.77 15.14 12.25
CA VAL A 579 -27.43 15.31 12.84
C VAL A 579 -27.45 15.47 14.36
N GLU A 580 -28.59 15.33 14.99
CA GLU A 580 -28.74 15.44 16.45
C GLU A 580 -28.78 14.03 17.07
N MET A 581 -27.91 13.79 18.02
CA MET A 581 -27.97 12.56 18.82
C MET A 581 -29.17 12.63 19.76
N VAL A 582 -30.09 11.68 19.62
CA VAL A 582 -31.34 11.62 20.42
C VAL A 582 -31.32 10.52 21.47
N ALA A 583 -30.42 9.54 21.34
CA ALA A 583 -30.18 8.52 22.34
C ALA A 583 -28.71 8.07 22.31
N CYS A 584 -28.17 7.75 23.49
CA CYS A 584 -26.91 7.06 23.71
C CYS A 584 -27.10 6.21 24.98
N GLU A 585 -27.53 4.96 24.79
CA GLU A 585 -28.00 4.08 25.87
C GLU A 585 -27.19 2.79 25.88
N GLU A 586 -26.85 2.34 27.08
CA GLU A 586 -26.25 1.04 27.32
C GLU A 586 -27.36 -0.01 27.51
N ILE A 587 -27.18 -1.16 26.85
CA ILE A 587 -28.14 -2.26 26.88
C ILE A 587 -27.56 -3.38 27.73
N GLU A 588 -28.34 -3.87 28.68
CA GLU A 588 -27.96 -4.93 29.61
C GLU A 588 -27.71 -6.30 28.93
#